data_5b2cda52c817a47d28cb044c554ab0d2
#
_entry.id   5b2cda52c817a47d28cb044c554ab0d2
#
_cell.length_a   1.000
_cell.length_b   1.000
_cell.length_c   1.000
_cell.angle_alpha   90.00
_cell.angle_beta   90.00
_cell.angle_gamma   90.00
#
_symmetry.space_group_name_H-M   'P 1'
#
loop_
_entity.id
_entity.type
_entity.pdbx_description
1 polymer ?
#
loop_
_entity_poly.entity_id
_entity_poly.type
_entity_poly.pdbx_seq_one_letter_code
_entity_poly.pdbx_strand_id
1 'polypeptide(L)'
;QVDYHLARAQAAAATRVPGAKTVLVPVVEGLVRVMQRIHAQREVAITVHPWPAALAFRGEAQDLQEMLGNLLDNACKWAKHRVEIGAHSEGANLTLTLDDDGPGLDVPQRDAVMRRGVRADEQVPGSGLGLAIVDDLARLYGGRVDLLDSPLGGLRAALTLPAVAERS
;
A
#
# COMPACT_ATOMS: atom_id res chain seq x y z
N GLN A 1 -16.69 7.99 -10.88
CA GLN A 1 -15.98 7.50 -9.70
C GLN A 1 -14.49 7.36 -9.97
N VAL A 2 -14.14 6.66 -11.05
CA VAL A 2 -12.75 6.47 -11.41
C VAL A 2 -12.09 7.82 -11.71
N ASP A 3 -12.76 8.69 -12.44
CA ASP A 3 -12.22 10.01 -12.78
C ASP A 3 -12.02 10.86 -11.53
N TYR A 4 -12.92 10.76 -10.55
CA TYR A 4 -12.78 11.47 -9.30
C TYR A 4 -11.49 11.07 -8.56
N HIS A 5 -11.22 9.76 -8.48
CA HIS A 5 -10.04 9.26 -7.78
C HIS A 5 -8.75 9.64 -8.50
N LEU A 6 -8.74 9.60 -9.82
CA LEU A 6 -7.56 10.03 -10.58
C LEU A 6 -7.31 11.53 -10.39
N ALA A 7 -8.35 12.34 -10.45
CA ALA A 7 -8.22 13.77 -10.24
C ALA A 7 -7.71 14.08 -8.84
N ARG A 8 -8.17 13.35 -7.83
CA ARG A 8 -7.71 13.50 -6.46
C ARG A 8 -6.23 13.16 -6.31
N ALA A 9 -5.78 12.06 -6.91
CA ALA A 9 -4.37 11.67 -6.87
C ALA A 9 -3.49 12.70 -7.59
N GLN A 10 -3.93 13.20 -8.73
CA GLN A 10 -3.20 14.21 -9.47
C GLN A 10 -3.13 15.52 -8.69
N ALA A 11 -4.22 15.92 -8.05
CA ALA A 11 -4.24 17.14 -7.24
C ALA A 11 -3.30 17.01 -6.03
N ALA A 12 -3.29 15.86 -5.37
CA ALA A 12 -2.40 15.62 -4.24
C ALA A 12 -0.93 15.73 -4.67
N ALA A 13 -0.56 15.11 -5.79
CA ALA A 13 0.81 15.19 -6.29
C ALA A 13 1.20 16.60 -6.73
N ALA A 14 0.25 17.33 -7.34
CA ALA A 14 0.51 18.69 -7.82
C ALA A 14 0.74 19.67 -6.66
N THR A 15 0.16 19.41 -5.50
CA THR A 15 0.29 20.30 -4.33
C THR A 15 1.40 19.88 -3.37
N ARG A 16 2.11 18.79 -3.66
CA ARG A 16 3.18 18.33 -2.76
C ARG A 16 4.33 19.33 -2.70
N VAL A 17 4.91 19.44 -1.52
CA VAL A 17 6.01 20.35 -1.26
C VAL A 17 7.33 19.72 -1.66
N PRO A 18 8.18 20.37 -2.48
CA PRO A 18 9.50 19.84 -2.79
C PRO A 18 10.30 19.63 -1.51
N GLY A 19 10.95 18.47 -1.40
CA GLY A 19 11.73 18.13 -0.22
C GLY A 19 10.93 17.54 0.93
N ALA A 20 9.65 17.26 0.71
CA ALA A 20 8.83 16.60 1.73
C ALA A 20 9.44 15.25 2.14
N LYS A 21 9.31 14.94 3.41
CA LYS A 21 9.87 13.73 4.00
C LYS A 21 8.88 13.16 5.00
N THR A 22 8.61 11.87 4.91
CA THR A 22 7.73 11.18 5.86
C THR A 22 8.40 9.91 6.36
N VAL A 23 8.70 9.87 7.65
CA VAL A 23 9.23 8.68 8.31
C VAL A 23 8.13 7.61 8.33
N LEU A 24 8.49 6.35 7.99
CA LEU A 24 7.50 5.30 7.81
C LEU A 24 6.84 4.85 9.11
N VAL A 25 7.62 4.68 10.18
CA VAL A 25 7.13 4.01 11.40
C VAL A 25 5.87 4.64 11.97
N PRO A 26 5.79 5.96 12.22
CA PRO A 26 4.57 6.52 12.81
C PRO A 26 3.33 6.36 11.92
N VAL A 27 3.49 6.46 10.61
CA VAL A 27 2.38 6.31 9.67
C VAL A 27 1.88 4.88 9.69
N VAL A 28 2.79 3.91 9.62
CA VAL A 28 2.41 2.49 9.62
C VAL A 28 1.74 2.11 10.93
N GLU A 29 2.30 2.53 12.07
CA GLU A 29 1.71 2.24 13.36
C GLU A 29 0.31 2.80 13.51
N GLY A 30 0.10 4.04 13.04
CA GLY A 30 -1.20 4.67 13.06
C GLY A 30 -2.23 3.92 12.23
N LEU A 31 -1.84 3.50 11.03
CA LEU A 31 -2.71 2.75 10.14
C LEU A 31 -3.04 1.37 10.70
N VAL A 32 -2.07 0.71 11.31
CA VAL A 32 -2.31 -0.60 11.94
C VAL A 32 -3.37 -0.48 13.02
N ARG A 33 -3.29 0.55 13.86
CA ARG A 33 -4.31 0.77 14.90
C ARG A 33 -5.70 0.99 14.31
N VAL A 34 -5.79 1.77 13.23
CA VAL A 34 -7.07 2.02 12.55
C VAL A 34 -7.63 0.72 11.97
N MET A 35 -6.80 -0.06 11.31
CA MET A 35 -7.25 -1.32 10.68
C MET A 35 -7.64 -2.36 11.72
N GLN A 36 -6.98 -2.40 12.85
CA GLN A 36 -7.36 -3.30 13.94
C GLN A 36 -8.76 -2.99 14.46
N ARG A 37 -9.16 -1.73 14.44
CA ARG A 37 -10.53 -1.34 14.81
C ARG A 37 -11.55 -1.67 13.73
N ILE A 38 -11.23 -1.32 12.47
CA ILE A 38 -12.14 -1.51 11.35
C ILE A 38 -12.42 -3.00 11.14
N HIS A 39 -11.39 -3.82 11.27
CA HIS A 39 -11.49 -5.26 11.01
C HIS A 39 -11.50 -6.10 12.28
N ALA A 40 -11.91 -5.53 13.40
CA ALA A 40 -11.84 -6.20 14.70
C ALA A 40 -12.55 -7.57 14.72
N GLN A 41 -13.67 -7.70 14.01
CA GLN A 41 -14.44 -8.94 14.00
C GLN A 41 -13.80 -10.06 13.20
N ARG A 42 -12.82 -9.73 12.34
CA ARG A 42 -12.14 -10.75 11.53
C ARG A 42 -11.00 -11.42 12.28
N GLU A 43 -10.56 -10.83 13.37
CA GLU A 43 -9.48 -11.38 14.21
C GLU A 43 -8.19 -11.60 13.41
N VAL A 44 -7.87 -10.68 12.50
CA VAL A 44 -6.64 -10.75 11.72
C VAL A 44 -5.50 -10.16 12.55
N ALA A 45 -4.42 -10.92 12.71
CA ALA A 45 -3.21 -10.44 13.38
C ALA A 45 -2.34 -9.67 12.39
N ILE A 46 -1.97 -8.44 12.73
CA ILE A 46 -1.10 -7.61 11.90
C ILE A 46 0.26 -7.54 12.56
N THR A 47 1.29 -8.03 11.89
CA THR A 47 2.66 -7.98 12.37
C THR A 47 3.47 -7.02 11.54
N VAL A 48 4.19 -6.12 12.19
CA VAL A 48 5.11 -5.19 11.54
C VAL A 48 6.53 -5.66 11.83
N HIS A 49 7.25 -6.07 10.78
CA HIS A 49 8.64 -6.48 10.93
C HIS A 49 9.53 -5.26 11.10
N PRO A 50 10.61 -5.34 11.86
CA PRO A 50 11.45 -4.18 12.10
C PRO A 50 12.20 -3.73 10.85
N TRP A 51 12.35 -2.41 10.72
CA TRP A 51 13.21 -1.79 9.73
C TRP A 51 13.87 -0.55 10.37
N PRO A 52 14.90 0.04 9.74
CA PRO A 52 15.56 1.19 10.34
C PRO A 52 14.57 2.32 10.63
N ALA A 53 14.60 2.83 11.87
CA ALA A 53 13.64 3.83 12.32
C ALA A 53 13.67 5.11 11.48
N ALA A 54 14.81 5.41 10.86
CA ALA A 54 14.99 6.61 10.05
C ALA A 54 14.50 6.44 8.59
N LEU A 55 14.11 5.23 8.20
CA LEU A 55 13.66 4.98 6.82
C LEU A 55 12.46 5.87 6.51
N ALA A 56 12.56 6.65 5.44
CA ALA A 56 11.58 7.67 5.15
C ALA A 56 11.27 7.76 3.65
N PHE A 57 10.00 8.03 3.39
CA PHE A 57 9.47 8.29 2.06
C PHE A 57 9.76 9.74 1.68
N ARG A 58 10.21 9.95 0.45
CA ARG A 58 10.42 11.30 -0.09
C ARG A 58 9.10 11.80 -0.66
N GLY A 59 8.20 12.21 0.21
CA GLY A 59 6.91 12.70 -0.19
C GLY A 59 6.05 13.05 1.01
N GLU A 60 4.81 13.38 0.74
CA GLU A 60 3.86 13.86 1.74
C GLU A 60 3.27 12.72 2.55
N ALA A 61 3.07 12.96 3.85
CA ALA A 61 2.45 12.00 4.76
C ALA A 61 1.05 11.60 4.28
N GLN A 62 0.28 12.56 3.79
CA GLN A 62 -1.08 12.30 3.34
C GLN A 62 -1.11 11.29 2.19
N ASP A 63 -0.17 11.41 1.25
CA ASP A 63 -0.08 10.49 0.12
C ASP A 63 0.35 9.10 0.56
N LEU A 64 1.29 9.02 1.51
CA LEU A 64 1.70 7.75 2.06
C LEU A 64 0.54 7.07 2.79
N GLN A 65 -0.22 7.82 3.58
CA GLN A 65 -1.40 7.30 4.27
C GLN A 65 -2.45 6.78 3.29
N GLU A 66 -2.67 7.48 2.19
CA GLU A 66 -3.61 7.05 1.16
C GLU A 66 -3.17 5.73 0.54
N MET A 67 -1.91 5.64 0.14
CA MET A 67 -1.39 4.42 -0.48
C MET A 67 -1.38 3.24 0.47
N LEU A 68 -0.78 3.41 1.64
CA LEU A 68 -0.67 2.32 2.61
C LEU A 68 -2.02 1.94 3.19
N GLY A 69 -2.89 2.92 3.43
CA GLY A 69 -4.22 2.66 3.96
C GLY A 69 -5.02 1.75 3.04
N ASN A 70 -4.99 2.03 1.74
CA ASN A 70 -5.69 1.19 0.77
C ASN A 70 -5.09 -0.22 0.69
N LEU A 71 -3.77 -0.32 0.66
CA LEU A 71 -3.12 -1.63 0.60
C LEU A 71 -3.36 -2.45 1.86
N LEU A 72 -3.28 -1.81 3.02
CA LEU A 72 -3.49 -2.50 4.28
C LEU A 72 -4.95 -2.92 4.46
N ASP A 73 -5.88 -2.06 4.08
CA ASP A 73 -7.31 -2.40 4.11
C ASP A 73 -7.59 -3.62 3.25
N ASN A 74 -7.05 -3.65 2.03
CA ASN A 74 -7.20 -4.81 1.14
C ASN A 74 -6.60 -6.06 1.75
N ALA A 75 -5.40 -5.97 2.31
CA ALA A 75 -4.76 -7.12 2.94
C ALA A 75 -5.64 -7.68 4.07
N CYS A 76 -6.18 -6.80 4.91
CA CYS A 76 -7.05 -7.23 6.01
C CYS A 76 -8.36 -7.85 5.54
N LYS A 77 -8.92 -7.33 4.43
CA LYS A 77 -10.16 -7.89 3.87
C LYS A 77 -9.97 -9.31 3.35
N TRP A 78 -8.84 -9.58 2.73
CA TRP A 78 -8.59 -10.87 2.08
C TRP A 78 -7.91 -11.88 2.98
N ALA A 79 -7.22 -11.45 4.03
CA ALA A 79 -6.51 -12.33 4.94
C ALA A 79 -7.45 -13.32 5.62
N LYS A 80 -6.95 -14.52 5.86
CA LYS A 80 -7.65 -15.51 6.69
C LYS A 80 -7.36 -15.26 8.16
N HIS A 81 -6.09 -15.10 8.51
CA HIS A 81 -5.64 -14.98 9.91
C HIS A 81 -4.60 -13.92 10.14
N ARG A 82 -3.79 -13.56 9.14
CA ARG A 82 -2.67 -12.66 9.38
C ARG A 82 -2.26 -11.84 8.18
N VAL A 83 -1.70 -10.67 8.52
CA VAL A 83 -1.09 -9.74 7.59
C VAL A 83 0.29 -9.40 8.15
N GLU A 84 1.30 -9.34 7.30
CA GLU A 84 2.65 -8.94 7.70
C GLU A 84 3.12 -7.77 6.84
N ILE A 85 3.72 -6.79 7.50
CA ILE A 85 4.23 -5.59 6.84
C ILE A 85 5.74 -5.56 7.01
N GLY A 86 6.45 -5.34 5.91
CA GLY A 86 7.89 -5.18 5.92
C GLY A 86 8.30 -3.98 5.08
N ALA A 87 9.51 -3.51 5.27
CA ALA A 87 10.08 -2.44 4.47
C ALA A 87 11.58 -2.58 4.40
N HIS A 88 12.14 -2.19 3.26
CA HIS A 88 13.60 -2.13 3.10
C HIS A 88 13.95 -1.03 2.10
N SER A 89 15.18 -0.55 2.19
CA SER A 89 15.70 0.41 1.24
C SER A 89 16.49 -0.33 0.16
N GLU A 90 16.47 0.20 -1.05
CA GLU A 90 17.20 -0.33 -2.18
C GLU A 90 17.62 0.82 -3.07
N GLY A 91 18.89 1.21 -2.99
CA GLY A 91 19.38 2.39 -3.69
C GLY A 91 18.66 3.65 -3.25
N ALA A 92 18.12 4.39 -4.21
CA ALA A 92 17.38 5.62 -3.94
C ALA A 92 15.92 5.39 -3.59
N ASN A 93 15.48 4.13 -3.55
CA ASN A 93 14.09 3.76 -3.32
C ASN A 93 13.92 2.97 -2.03
N LEU A 94 12.69 2.88 -1.59
CA LEU A 94 12.28 1.94 -0.55
C LEU A 94 11.16 1.06 -1.10
N THR A 95 11.01 -0.11 -0.54
CA THR A 95 9.91 -1.01 -0.86
C THR A 95 9.20 -1.41 0.43
N LEU A 96 7.89 -1.18 0.43
CA LEU A 96 7.00 -1.65 1.50
C LEU A 96 6.27 -2.89 0.99
N THR A 97 6.28 -3.96 1.78
CA THR A 97 5.57 -5.20 1.42
C THR A 97 4.44 -5.43 2.41
N LEU A 98 3.27 -5.76 1.88
CA LEU A 98 2.11 -6.12 2.67
C LEU A 98 1.68 -7.51 2.23
N ASP A 99 1.84 -8.48 3.11
CA ASP A 99 1.58 -9.88 2.83
C ASP A 99 0.34 -10.34 3.57
N ASP A 100 -0.52 -11.10 2.89
CA ASP A 100 -1.66 -11.74 3.55
C ASP A 100 -1.63 -13.25 3.32
N ASP A 101 -2.40 -13.97 4.12
CA ASP A 101 -2.54 -15.42 4.03
C ASP A 101 -3.90 -15.81 3.40
N GLY A 102 -4.47 -14.93 2.59
CA GLY A 102 -5.73 -15.18 1.92
C GLY A 102 -5.57 -16.07 0.69
N PRO A 103 -6.61 -16.09 -0.18
CA PRO A 103 -6.56 -16.96 -1.36
C PRO A 103 -5.61 -16.47 -2.46
N GLY A 104 -5.11 -15.24 -2.37
CA GLY A 104 -4.27 -14.67 -3.42
C GLY A 104 -5.04 -14.36 -4.69
N LEU A 105 -4.31 -13.95 -5.70
CA LEU A 105 -4.85 -13.67 -7.04
C LEU A 105 -3.96 -14.34 -8.07
N ASP A 106 -4.56 -14.96 -9.09
CA ASP A 106 -3.77 -15.44 -10.21
C ASP A 106 -3.34 -14.27 -11.10
N VAL A 107 -2.46 -14.53 -12.06
CA VAL A 107 -1.88 -13.44 -12.89
C VAL A 107 -2.97 -12.65 -13.63
N PRO A 108 -3.96 -13.26 -14.30
CA PRO A 108 -5.02 -12.49 -14.93
C PRO A 108 -5.82 -11.63 -13.96
N GLN A 109 -6.07 -12.12 -12.75
CA GLN A 109 -6.78 -11.36 -11.73
C GLN A 109 -5.95 -10.18 -11.25
N ARG A 110 -4.64 -10.34 -11.11
CA ARG A 110 -3.75 -9.24 -10.72
C ARG A 110 -3.80 -8.12 -11.75
N ASP A 111 -3.72 -8.48 -13.03
CA ASP A 111 -3.79 -7.50 -14.11
C ASP A 111 -5.14 -6.78 -14.09
N ALA A 112 -6.23 -7.50 -13.85
CA ALA A 112 -7.56 -6.93 -13.81
C ALA A 112 -7.71 -5.90 -12.70
N VAL A 113 -7.25 -6.21 -11.48
CA VAL A 113 -7.42 -5.29 -10.34
C VAL A 113 -6.54 -4.04 -10.46
N MET A 114 -5.45 -4.12 -11.23
CA MET A 114 -4.58 -2.96 -11.47
C MET A 114 -5.13 -2.03 -12.54
N ARG A 115 -6.11 -2.48 -13.34
CA ARG A 115 -6.76 -1.60 -14.30
C ARG A 115 -7.79 -0.73 -13.60
N ARG A 116 -7.84 0.54 -14.01
CA ARG A 116 -8.81 1.48 -13.44
C ARG A 116 -10.23 1.02 -13.73
N GLY A 117 -11.05 0.94 -12.68
CA GLY A 117 -12.47 0.62 -12.80
C GLY A 117 -12.80 -0.84 -12.97
N VAL A 118 -11.80 -1.74 -12.95
CA VAL A 118 -12.02 -3.18 -13.04
C VAL A 118 -11.76 -3.81 -11.66
N ARG A 119 -12.62 -4.75 -11.26
CA ARG A 119 -12.52 -5.45 -9.99
C ARG A 119 -12.34 -6.94 -10.23
N ALA A 120 -11.53 -7.59 -9.38
CA ALA A 120 -11.38 -9.04 -9.41
C ALA A 120 -12.67 -9.73 -8.98
N ASP A 121 -13.39 -9.15 -8.01
CA ASP A 121 -14.65 -9.65 -7.51
C ASP A 121 -15.56 -8.47 -7.21
N GLU A 122 -16.58 -8.29 -8.05
CA GLU A 122 -17.52 -7.19 -7.90
C GLU A 122 -18.41 -7.33 -6.67
N GLN A 123 -18.48 -8.51 -6.09
CA GLN A 123 -19.25 -8.74 -4.87
C GLN A 123 -18.54 -8.22 -3.62
N VAL A 124 -17.26 -7.85 -3.74
CA VAL A 124 -16.51 -7.28 -2.64
C VAL A 124 -16.38 -5.77 -2.85
N PRO A 125 -17.17 -4.97 -2.13
CA PRO A 125 -17.20 -3.52 -2.35
C PRO A 125 -15.84 -2.88 -2.16
N GLY A 126 -15.48 -1.99 -3.06
CA GLY A 126 -14.29 -1.17 -2.95
C GLY A 126 -12.98 -1.84 -3.29
N SER A 127 -12.96 -3.17 -3.53
CA SER A 127 -11.72 -3.90 -3.66
C SER A 127 -10.90 -3.52 -4.90
N GLY A 128 -11.48 -3.43 -6.08
CA GLY A 128 -10.70 -3.22 -7.30
C GLY A 128 -10.14 -1.82 -7.47
N LEU A 129 -10.88 -0.81 -7.01
CA LEU A 129 -10.48 0.58 -7.21
C LEU A 129 -9.32 1.00 -6.32
N GLY A 130 -9.22 0.44 -5.12
CA GLY A 130 -8.17 0.80 -4.18
C GLY A 130 -6.77 0.56 -4.72
N LEU A 131 -6.54 -0.56 -5.40
CA LEU A 131 -5.23 -0.88 -5.95
C LEU A 131 -4.87 0.02 -7.13
N ALA A 132 -5.83 0.33 -8.00
CA ALA A 132 -5.59 1.23 -9.13
C ALA A 132 -5.22 2.63 -8.64
N ILE A 133 -5.88 3.12 -7.61
CA ILE A 133 -5.58 4.43 -7.02
C ILE A 133 -4.17 4.46 -6.47
N VAL A 134 -3.77 3.40 -5.76
CA VAL A 134 -2.43 3.32 -5.19
C VAL A 134 -1.37 3.35 -6.29
N ASP A 135 -1.57 2.57 -7.35
CA ASP A 135 -0.61 2.54 -8.45
C ASP A 135 -0.52 3.90 -9.13
N ASP A 136 -1.65 4.55 -9.39
CA ASP A 136 -1.66 5.88 -10.00
C ASP A 136 -0.87 6.88 -9.15
N LEU A 137 -1.11 6.89 -7.85
CA LEU A 137 -0.42 7.81 -6.94
C LEU A 137 1.07 7.48 -6.84
N ALA A 138 1.41 6.19 -6.75
CA ALA A 138 2.81 5.76 -6.69
C ALA A 138 3.57 6.22 -7.95
N ARG A 139 2.95 6.09 -9.11
CA ARG A 139 3.57 6.49 -10.39
C ARG A 139 3.83 7.99 -10.45
N LEU A 140 2.99 8.81 -9.83
CA LEU A 140 3.24 10.24 -9.74
C LEU A 140 4.51 10.57 -8.96
N TYR A 141 4.93 9.67 -8.08
CA TYR A 141 6.19 9.77 -7.34
C TYR A 141 7.34 9.01 -8.01
N GLY A 142 7.10 8.44 -9.18
CA GLY A 142 8.11 7.64 -9.89
C GLY A 142 8.22 6.21 -9.38
N GLY A 143 7.28 5.77 -8.56
CA GLY A 143 7.24 4.41 -8.04
C GLY A 143 6.19 3.54 -8.71
N ARG A 144 5.83 2.46 -8.03
CA ARG A 144 4.84 1.50 -8.56
C ARG A 144 4.37 0.54 -7.49
N VAL A 145 3.28 -0.16 -7.79
CA VAL A 145 2.81 -1.30 -7.00
C VAL A 145 2.95 -2.56 -7.85
N ASP A 146 3.54 -3.58 -7.27
CA ASP A 146 3.61 -4.92 -7.87
C ASP A 146 2.79 -5.89 -7.00
N LEU A 147 2.05 -6.77 -7.64
CA LEU A 147 1.29 -7.81 -6.97
C LEU A 147 1.97 -9.15 -7.21
N LEU A 148 2.35 -9.82 -6.14
CA LEU A 148 3.16 -11.03 -6.18
C LEU A 148 2.55 -12.08 -5.28
N ASP A 149 3.06 -13.31 -5.36
CA ASP A 149 2.68 -14.34 -4.40
C ASP A 149 3.30 -14.03 -3.05
N SER A 150 2.51 -14.16 -2.00
CA SER A 150 3.00 -13.98 -0.64
C SER A 150 3.64 -15.25 -0.11
N PRO A 151 4.73 -15.14 0.65
CA PRO A 151 5.26 -16.29 1.40
C PRO A 151 4.25 -16.88 2.38
N LEU A 152 3.21 -16.13 2.74
CA LEU A 152 2.14 -16.60 3.63
C LEU A 152 1.06 -17.40 2.88
N GLY A 153 1.15 -17.50 1.57
CA GLY A 153 0.20 -18.25 0.75
C GLY A 153 -0.82 -17.41 0.02
N GLY A 154 -0.95 -16.14 0.35
CA GLY A 154 -1.88 -15.22 -0.29
C GLY A 154 -1.20 -14.27 -1.24
N LEU A 155 -1.54 -12.99 -1.14
CA LEU A 155 -1.05 -11.95 -2.03
C LEU A 155 -0.02 -11.07 -1.31
N ARG A 156 1.05 -10.74 -2.04
CA ARG A 156 1.98 -9.69 -1.63
C ARG A 156 1.77 -8.45 -2.48
N ALA A 157 1.50 -7.33 -1.85
CA ALA A 157 1.55 -6.03 -2.51
C ALA A 157 2.89 -5.39 -2.17
N ALA A 158 3.67 -5.08 -3.19
CA ALA A 158 4.98 -4.45 -3.02
C ALA A 158 4.91 -3.03 -3.57
N LEU A 159 5.03 -2.05 -2.69
CA LEU A 159 4.96 -0.62 -3.03
C LEU A 159 6.37 -0.06 -3.05
N THR A 160 6.82 0.34 -4.22
CA THR A 160 8.14 0.96 -4.41
C THR A 160 7.97 2.47 -4.50
N LEU A 161 8.70 3.20 -3.68
CA LEU A 161 8.61 4.65 -3.60
C LEU A 161 10.01 5.25 -3.48
N PRO A 162 10.18 6.53 -3.83
CA PRO A 162 11.47 7.19 -3.58
C PRO A 162 11.72 7.34 -2.09
N ALA A 163 12.95 7.08 -1.69
CA ALA A 163 13.38 7.21 -0.30
C ALA A 163 14.22 8.47 -0.12
N VAL A 164 14.21 8.99 1.10
CA VAL A 164 15.12 10.07 1.46
C VAL A 164 16.51 9.45 1.61
N ALA A 165 17.51 10.06 0.98
CA ALA A 165 18.87 9.56 1.05
C ALA A 165 19.38 9.58 2.49
N GLU A 166 19.98 8.47 2.93
CA GLU A 166 20.63 8.43 4.22
C GLU A 166 21.92 9.22 4.13
N ARG A 167 22.15 10.05 5.13
CA ARG A 167 23.43 10.71 5.26
C ARG A 167 24.35 9.80 6.04
N SER A 168 25.44 9.48 5.43
CA SER A 168 26.48 8.74 6.11
C SER A 168 27.25 9.64 7.07
#